data_21695ff6f54d22e4062c8ad266a40ee1
#
_entry.id   21695ff6f54d22e4062c8ad266a40ee1
#
_cell.length_a   1.000
_cell.length_b   1.000
_cell.length_c   1.000
_cell.angle_alpha   90.00
_cell.angle_beta   90.00
_cell.angle_gamma   90.00
#
_symmetry.space_group_name_H-M   'P 1'
#
loop_
_entity.id
_entity.type
_entity.pdbx_description
1 polymer ?
#
loop_
_entity_poly.entity_id
_entity_poly.type
_entity_poly.pdbx_seq_one_letter_code
_entity_poly.pdbx_strand_id
1 'polypeptide(L)'
;MGIDPSRIKPTKTTFKGIIQGVEASCTGSVTLEVVFGSPDNFRNEELIFNIVPFRSGYHALLGRTAFPKFNTVPHYAYLKLKMLGPRGVITVNGNTKCSLRTEEHMAALAAEVQSSLSRQFSSSAFKKPDTVKRARSTLQQDRLARSELA
;
A
#
# COMPACT_ATOMS: atom_id res chain seq x y z
N MET A 1 -15.73 10.03 0.47
CA MET A 1 -15.47 11.08 1.49
C MET A 1 -15.41 12.49 0.88
N GLY A 2 -16.15 13.01 0.02
CA GLY A 2 -16.30 14.38 -0.47
C GLY A 2 -15.19 15.41 -0.15
N ILE A 3 -13.92 15.01 -0.29
CA ILE A 3 -12.78 15.90 0.00
C ILE A 3 -12.60 16.86 -1.17
N ASP A 4 -12.57 18.17 -0.89
CA ASP A 4 -12.30 19.18 -1.89
C ASP A 4 -10.89 18.97 -2.48
N PRO A 5 -10.75 18.81 -3.81
CA PRO A 5 -9.47 18.63 -4.47
C PRO A 5 -8.45 19.75 -4.19
N SER A 6 -8.92 20.98 -3.94
CA SER A 6 -8.04 22.13 -3.62
C SER A 6 -7.26 21.95 -2.31
N ARG A 7 -7.74 21.08 -1.40
CA ARG A 7 -7.08 20.79 -0.12
C ARG A 7 -5.98 19.73 -0.25
N ILE A 8 -5.86 19.07 -1.42
CA ILE A 8 -4.87 18.03 -1.65
C ILE A 8 -3.54 18.67 -2.04
N LYS A 9 -2.52 18.40 -1.24
CA LYS A 9 -1.14 18.87 -1.47
C LYS A 9 -0.33 17.75 -2.14
N PRO A 10 0.59 18.08 -3.08
CA PRO A 10 1.47 17.09 -3.66
C PRO A 10 2.38 16.47 -2.60
N THR A 11 2.66 15.18 -2.72
CA THR A 11 3.59 14.46 -1.84
C THR A 11 4.44 13.48 -2.65
N LYS A 12 5.66 13.23 -2.19
CA LYS A 12 6.57 12.21 -2.75
C LYS A 12 6.63 10.94 -1.90
N THR A 13 5.71 10.80 -0.94
CA THR A 13 5.69 9.66 -0.03
C THR A 13 5.29 8.39 -0.77
N THR A 14 5.99 7.29 -0.47
CA THR A 14 5.64 5.95 -0.93
C THR A 14 5.32 5.06 0.26
N PHE A 15 4.40 4.13 0.07
CA PHE A 15 4.02 3.14 1.07
C PHE A 15 4.45 1.73 0.64
N LYS A 16 5.02 1.01 1.61
CA LYS A 16 5.32 -0.42 1.49
C LYS A 16 4.43 -1.20 2.46
N GLY A 17 3.94 -2.37 2.05
CA GLY A 17 3.33 -3.33 2.96
C GLY A 17 1.81 -3.27 3.10
N ILE A 18 1.09 -2.47 2.32
CA ILE A 18 -0.39 -2.58 2.25
C ILE A 18 -0.77 -3.80 1.41
N ILE A 19 -0.05 -4.02 0.31
CA ILE A 19 -0.08 -5.26 -0.46
C ILE A 19 1.34 -5.81 -0.44
N GLN A 20 1.51 -7.07 -0.09
CA GLN A 20 2.83 -7.69 0.04
C GLN A 20 3.59 -7.64 -1.30
N GLY A 21 4.81 -7.07 -1.28
CA GLY A 21 5.65 -6.95 -2.47
C GLY A 21 5.31 -5.79 -3.42
N VAL A 22 4.31 -4.96 -3.11
CA VAL A 22 3.93 -3.80 -3.91
C VAL A 22 4.23 -2.50 -3.16
N GLU A 23 4.95 -1.60 -3.83
CA GLU A 23 5.17 -0.24 -3.38
C GLU A 23 4.13 0.67 -4.03
N ALA A 24 3.37 1.41 -3.22
CA ALA A 24 2.37 2.35 -3.69
C ALA A 24 2.85 3.79 -3.52
N SER A 25 2.90 4.54 -4.62
CA SER A 25 3.15 5.97 -4.58
C SER A 25 1.88 6.72 -4.21
N CYS A 26 2.00 7.71 -3.34
CA CYS A 26 0.89 8.57 -2.97
C CYS A 26 0.59 9.58 -4.08
N THR A 27 -0.67 9.81 -4.38
CA THR A 27 -1.13 10.84 -5.31
C THR A 27 -1.14 12.23 -4.68
N GLY A 28 -1.19 12.30 -3.36
CA GLY A 28 -1.19 13.55 -2.60
C GLY A 28 -1.36 13.31 -1.12
N SER A 29 -1.44 14.38 -0.35
CA SER A 29 -1.74 14.39 1.07
C SER A 29 -2.80 15.42 1.41
N VAL A 30 -3.60 15.15 2.44
CA VAL A 30 -4.64 16.03 2.95
C VAL A 30 -4.61 16.06 4.47
N THR A 31 -4.77 17.24 5.05
CA THR A 31 -4.95 17.39 6.49
C THR A 31 -6.43 17.32 6.83
N LEU A 32 -6.79 16.38 7.70
CA LEU A 32 -8.15 16.20 8.18
C LEU A 32 -8.20 16.28 9.70
N GLU A 33 -9.25 16.89 10.19
CA GLU A 33 -9.62 16.87 11.60
C GLU A 33 -10.29 15.53 11.92
N VAL A 34 -9.79 14.84 12.94
CA VAL A 34 -10.29 13.53 13.38
C VAL A 34 -10.77 13.64 14.80
N VAL A 35 -12.04 13.31 15.02
CA VAL A 35 -12.69 13.40 16.33
C VAL A 35 -13.07 12.01 16.81
N PHE A 36 -12.70 11.69 18.04
CA PHE A 36 -13.18 10.51 18.76
C PHE A 36 -13.93 10.89 20.02
N GLY A 37 -15.02 10.19 20.29
CA GLY A 37 -15.82 10.35 21.49
C GLY A 37 -17.26 10.74 21.24
N SER A 38 -17.88 11.34 22.25
CA SER A 38 -19.25 11.87 22.23
C SER A 38 -19.21 13.40 22.33
N PRO A 39 -20.32 14.10 22.05
CA PRO A 39 -20.38 15.56 22.19
C PRO A 39 -19.90 16.10 23.54
N ASP A 40 -20.12 15.33 24.62
CA ASP A 40 -19.74 15.73 25.97
C ASP A 40 -18.30 15.36 26.34
N ASN A 41 -17.72 14.37 25.68
CA ASN A 41 -16.38 13.89 25.99
C ASN A 41 -15.69 13.42 24.70
N PHE A 42 -15.00 14.32 24.05
CA PHE A 42 -14.32 14.05 22.78
C PHE A 42 -12.89 14.53 22.78
N ARG A 43 -12.15 13.99 21.85
CA ARG A 43 -10.80 14.41 21.51
C ARG A 43 -10.69 14.65 20.02
N ASN A 44 -10.07 15.77 19.67
CA ASN A 44 -9.93 16.26 18.32
C ASN A 44 -8.45 16.49 18.00
N GLU A 45 -7.97 15.94 16.91
CA GLU A 45 -6.59 16.11 16.43
C GLU A 45 -6.55 16.27 14.92
N GLU A 46 -5.66 17.13 14.44
CA GLU A 46 -5.37 17.24 13.01
C GLU A 46 -4.35 16.17 12.59
N LEU A 47 -4.73 15.36 11.61
CA LEU A 47 -3.89 14.32 11.02
C LEU A 47 -3.65 14.57 9.55
N ILE A 48 -2.43 14.30 9.10
CA ILE A 48 -2.08 14.29 7.68
C ILE A 48 -2.30 12.89 7.13
N PHE A 49 -3.19 12.77 6.14
CA PHE A 49 -3.46 11.55 5.42
C PHE A 49 -2.81 11.58 4.05
N ASN A 50 -2.12 10.52 3.71
CA ASN A 50 -1.60 10.32 2.37
C ASN A 50 -2.63 9.56 1.53
N ILE A 51 -2.88 10.04 0.32
CA ILE A 51 -3.86 9.47 -0.59
C ILE A 51 -3.17 8.47 -1.50
N VAL A 52 -3.69 7.26 -1.57
CA VAL A 52 -3.15 6.17 -2.38
C VAL A 52 -4.15 5.72 -3.44
N PRO A 53 -3.69 5.40 -4.67
CA PRO A 53 -4.57 5.10 -5.81
C PRO A 53 -4.98 3.62 -5.85
N PHE A 54 -5.35 3.04 -4.71
CA PHE A 54 -5.87 1.66 -4.71
C PHE A 54 -7.16 1.55 -3.91
N ARG A 55 -7.97 0.56 -4.26
CA ARG A 55 -9.20 0.26 -3.56
C ARG A 55 -8.91 -0.48 -2.26
N SER A 56 -9.60 -0.10 -1.20
CA SER A 56 -9.54 -0.74 0.10
C SER A 56 -10.94 -0.83 0.68
N GLY A 57 -11.19 -1.81 1.52
CA GLY A 57 -12.41 -1.88 2.33
C GLY A 57 -12.48 -0.82 3.43
N TYR A 58 -11.37 -0.10 3.68
CA TYR A 58 -11.29 1.01 4.64
C TYR A 58 -11.21 2.35 3.91
N HIS A 59 -11.90 3.36 4.43
CA HIS A 59 -11.81 4.72 3.92
C HIS A 59 -10.51 5.43 4.34
N ALA A 60 -9.99 5.08 5.52
CA ALA A 60 -8.74 5.60 6.05
C ALA A 60 -8.08 4.57 6.98
N LEU A 61 -6.76 4.56 7.01
CA LEU A 61 -5.95 3.76 7.92
C LEU A 61 -5.16 4.70 8.84
N LEU A 62 -5.34 4.55 10.14
CA LEU A 62 -4.58 5.29 11.14
C LEU A 62 -3.26 4.56 11.41
N GLY A 63 -2.16 5.18 11.02
CA GLY A 63 -0.83 4.66 11.27
C GLY A 63 -0.33 4.92 12.69
N ARG A 64 0.85 4.40 12.99
CA ARG A 64 1.51 4.55 14.31
C ARG A 64 1.68 6.00 14.74
N THR A 65 1.80 6.94 13.81
CA THR A 65 1.96 8.38 14.09
C THR A 65 0.69 9.02 14.65
N ALA A 66 -0.47 8.42 14.45
CA ALA A 66 -1.74 8.90 15.00
C ALA A 66 -1.86 8.60 16.49
N PHE A 67 -1.35 7.46 16.97
CA PHE A 67 -1.50 7.03 18.35
C PHE A 67 -0.91 8.01 19.37
N PRO A 68 0.32 8.53 19.22
CA PRO A 68 0.85 9.55 20.12
C PRO A 68 0.04 10.84 20.13
N LYS A 69 -0.48 11.28 18.98
CA LYS A 69 -1.30 12.50 18.92
C LYS A 69 -2.55 12.39 19.79
N PHE A 70 -3.21 11.24 19.76
CA PHE A 70 -4.36 10.99 20.62
C PHE A 70 -4.00 10.51 22.03
N ASN A 71 -2.72 10.28 22.34
CA ASN A 71 -2.27 9.61 23.56
C ASN A 71 -3.08 8.33 23.82
N THR A 72 -3.16 7.48 22.79
CA THR A 72 -4.06 6.33 22.77
C THR A 72 -3.31 5.02 22.87
N VAL A 73 -3.96 4.04 23.50
CA VAL A 73 -3.47 2.68 23.61
C VAL A 73 -4.43 1.75 22.85
N PRO A 74 -3.98 1.12 21.75
CA PRO A 74 -4.76 0.11 21.05
C PRO A 74 -4.67 -1.23 21.79
N HIS A 75 -5.82 -1.89 21.94
CA HIS A 75 -5.91 -3.26 22.43
C HIS A 75 -6.45 -4.15 21.29
N TYR A 76 -5.54 -4.77 20.57
CA TYR A 76 -5.86 -5.51 19.35
C TYR A 76 -6.74 -6.75 19.62
N ALA A 77 -6.50 -7.49 20.70
CA ALA A 77 -7.28 -8.68 21.02
C ALA A 77 -8.76 -8.37 21.33
N TYR A 78 -9.04 -7.22 21.96
CA TYR A 78 -10.41 -6.80 22.25
C TYR A 78 -10.95 -5.80 21.23
N LEU A 79 -10.20 -5.45 20.20
CA LEU A 79 -10.54 -4.45 19.19
C LEU A 79 -11.03 -3.14 19.83
N LYS A 80 -10.25 -2.64 20.79
CA LYS A 80 -10.58 -1.40 21.50
C LYS A 80 -9.44 -0.42 21.40
N LEU A 81 -9.79 0.85 21.25
CA LEU A 81 -8.89 1.97 21.35
C LEU A 81 -9.30 2.82 22.54
N LYS A 82 -8.38 3.06 23.47
CA LYS A 82 -8.64 3.90 24.65
C LYS A 82 -7.74 5.12 24.63
N MET A 83 -8.31 6.26 24.98
CA MET A 83 -7.61 7.54 25.08
C MET A 83 -8.21 8.38 26.22
N LEU A 84 -7.41 9.33 26.73
CA LEU A 84 -7.90 10.29 27.71
C LEU A 84 -8.66 11.41 27.01
N GLY A 85 -9.86 11.64 27.45
CA GLY A 85 -10.67 12.80 27.07
C GLY A 85 -10.78 13.81 28.22
N PRO A 86 -11.39 14.98 28.02
CA PRO A 86 -11.56 16.02 29.04
C PRO A 86 -12.38 15.59 30.25
N ARG A 87 -13.30 14.63 30.09
CA ARG A 87 -14.19 14.13 31.14
C ARG A 87 -13.98 12.66 31.46
N GLY A 88 -12.78 12.12 31.19
CA GLY A 88 -12.46 10.73 31.49
C GLY A 88 -12.05 9.95 30.23
N VAL A 89 -12.03 8.61 30.34
CA VAL A 89 -11.54 7.72 29.28
C VAL A 89 -12.57 7.59 28.17
N ILE A 90 -12.16 7.92 26.95
CA ILE A 90 -12.89 7.65 25.72
C ILE A 90 -12.52 6.23 25.27
N THR A 91 -13.51 5.40 24.97
CA THR A 91 -13.31 4.05 24.44
C THR A 91 -13.98 3.94 23.07
N VAL A 92 -13.18 3.67 22.04
CA VAL A 92 -13.65 3.36 20.68
C VAL A 92 -13.65 1.84 20.55
N ASN A 93 -14.80 1.26 20.22
CA ASN A 93 -14.96 -0.17 19.99
C ASN A 93 -14.83 -0.48 18.51
N GLY A 94 -14.03 -1.47 18.17
CA GLY A 94 -13.98 -2.04 16.83
C GLY A 94 -15.17 -2.94 16.54
N ASN A 95 -15.41 -3.21 15.26
CA ASN A 95 -16.44 -4.12 14.79
C ASN A 95 -15.80 -5.35 14.13
N THR A 96 -15.83 -6.49 14.83
CA THR A 96 -15.22 -7.74 14.38
C THR A 96 -15.77 -8.21 13.02
N LYS A 97 -17.09 -8.10 12.80
CA LYS A 97 -17.71 -8.51 11.53
C LYS A 97 -17.23 -7.66 10.36
N CYS A 98 -17.15 -6.34 10.55
CA CYS A 98 -16.61 -5.44 9.53
C CYS A 98 -15.13 -5.69 9.28
N SER A 99 -14.34 -5.94 10.34
CA SER A 99 -12.92 -6.23 10.20
C SER A 99 -12.68 -7.48 9.37
N LEU A 100 -13.35 -8.60 9.68
CA LEU A 100 -13.23 -9.86 8.92
C LEU A 100 -13.62 -9.70 7.45
N ARG A 101 -14.75 -9.05 7.17
CA ARG A 101 -15.16 -8.76 5.78
C ARG A 101 -14.14 -7.96 5.00
N THR A 102 -13.55 -6.97 5.67
CA THR A 102 -12.56 -6.12 5.02
C THR A 102 -11.27 -6.88 4.78
N GLU A 103 -10.87 -7.74 5.70
CA GLU A 103 -9.70 -8.59 5.57
C GLU A 103 -9.85 -9.59 4.41
N GLU A 104 -11.00 -10.24 4.28
CA GLU A 104 -11.34 -11.10 3.14
C GLU A 104 -11.28 -10.34 1.80
N HIS A 105 -11.86 -9.13 1.77
CA HIS A 105 -11.82 -8.27 0.58
C HIS A 105 -10.40 -7.85 0.21
N MET A 106 -9.58 -7.48 1.20
CA MET A 106 -8.17 -7.13 0.98
C MET A 106 -7.35 -8.31 0.49
N ALA A 107 -7.60 -9.52 1.01
CA ALA A 107 -6.94 -10.74 0.54
C ALA A 107 -7.28 -11.04 -0.92
N ALA A 108 -8.54 -10.88 -1.32
CA ALA A 108 -8.99 -11.04 -2.71
C ALA A 108 -8.31 -10.03 -3.64
N LEU A 109 -8.26 -8.74 -3.27
CA LEU A 109 -7.57 -7.70 -4.04
C LEU A 109 -6.07 -7.99 -4.19
N ALA A 110 -5.41 -8.46 -3.13
CA ALA A 110 -4.00 -8.84 -3.17
C ALA A 110 -3.75 -9.99 -4.15
N ALA A 111 -4.62 -10.99 -4.17
CA ALA A 111 -4.55 -12.13 -5.10
C ALA A 111 -4.73 -11.68 -6.57
N GLU A 112 -5.64 -10.75 -6.85
CA GLU A 112 -5.83 -10.18 -8.19
C GLU A 112 -4.58 -9.43 -8.68
N VAL A 113 -3.98 -8.60 -7.81
CA VAL A 113 -2.75 -7.87 -8.14
C VAL A 113 -1.59 -8.83 -8.42
N GLN A 114 -1.41 -9.87 -7.59
CA GLN A 114 -0.37 -10.88 -7.81
C GLN A 114 -0.57 -11.64 -9.11
N SER A 115 -1.81 -12.02 -9.44
CA SER A 115 -2.14 -12.71 -10.69
C SER A 115 -1.89 -11.84 -11.92
N SER A 116 -2.17 -10.54 -11.87
CA SER A 116 -1.92 -9.61 -12.95
C SER A 116 -0.40 -9.37 -13.17
N LEU A 117 0.37 -9.25 -12.11
CA LEU A 117 1.83 -9.15 -12.18
C LEU A 117 2.46 -10.42 -12.78
N SER A 118 2.02 -11.61 -12.36
CA SER A 118 2.51 -12.89 -12.91
C SER A 118 2.24 -13.02 -14.40
N ARG A 119 1.09 -12.55 -14.90
CA ARG A 119 0.77 -12.55 -16.33
C ARG A 119 1.68 -11.59 -17.13
N GLN A 120 1.98 -10.41 -16.58
CA GLN A 120 2.89 -9.46 -17.23
C GLN A 120 4.32 -10.01 -17.33
N PHE A 121 4.82 -10.66 -16.28
CA PHE A 121 6.13 -11.30 -16.30
C PHE A 121 6.20 -12.49 -17.27
N SER A 122 5.15 -13.30 -17.38
CA SER A 122 5.09 -14.41 -18.32
C SER A 122 5.04 -13.93 -19.79
N SER A 123 4.38 -12.82 -20.09
CA SER A 123 4.33 -12.26 -21.43
C SER A 123 5.65 -11.57 -21.85
N SER A 124 6.41 -11.01 -20.90
CA SER A 124 7.71 -10.40 -21.18
C SER A 124 8.84 -11.43 -21.34
N ALA A 125 8.72 -12.60 -20.71
CA ALA A 125 9.71 -13.69 -20.82
C ALA A 125 9.71 -14.36 -22.21
N PHE A 126 8.72 -14.13 -23.07
CA PHE A 126 8.66 -14.75 -24.41
C PHE A 126 9.27 -13.89 -25.52
N LYS A 127 9.79 -12.70 -25.25
CA LYS A 127 10.67 -11.98 -26.16
C LYS A 127 12.11 -12.42 -25.95
N LYS A 128 12.50 -13.56 -26.54
CA LYS A 128 13.92 -13.91 -26.71
C LYS A 128 14.58 -12.79 -27.51
N PRO A 129 15.65 -12.16 -27.02
CA PRO A 129 16.42 -11.25 -27.87
C PRO A 129 17.08 -12.05 -28.98
N ASP A 130 16.96 -11.59 -30.22
CA ASP A 130 17.62 -12.14 -31.43
C ASP A 130 19.14 -12.13 -31.38
N THR A 131 19.73 -11.71 -30.27
CA THR A 131 21.18 -11.60 -30.04
C THR A 131 21.89 -12.95 -29.96
N VAL A 132 21.18 -14.07 -29.73
CA VAL A 132 21.81 -15.40 -29.64
C VAL A 132 22.15 -15.99 -31.02
N LYS A 133 21.44 -15.59 -32.08
CA LYS A 133 21.76 -16.05 -33.45
C LYS A 133 23.02 -15.40 -34.00
N ARG A 134 23.31 -14.14 -33.63
CA ARG A 134 24.48 -13.41 -34.12
C ARG A 134 25.80 -13.90 -33.50
N ALA A 135 25.77 -14.32 -32.21
CA ALA A 135 26.97 -14.88 -31.55
C ALA A 135 27.37 -16.27 -32.05
N ARG A 136 26.40 -17.09 -32.52
CA ARG A 136 26.71 -18.41 -33.08
C ARG A 136 27.31 -18.33 -34.49
N SER A 137 26.91 -17.37 -35.31
CA SER A 137 27.53 -17.20 -36.65
C SER A 137 28.94 -16.69 -36.59
N THR A 138 29.28 -15.82 -35.64
CA THR A 138 30.67 -15.30 -35.47
C THR A 138 31.63 -16.37 -34.98
N LEU A 139 31.20 -17.24 -34.04
CA LEU A 139 32.02 -18.36 -33.55
C LEU A 139 32.22 -19.45 -34.58
N GLN A 140 31.35 -19.59 -35.57
CA GLN A 140 31.50 -20.58 -36.65
C GLN A 140 32.41 -20.08 -37.75
N GLN A 141 32.44 -18.78 -38.01
CA GLN A 141 33.40 -18.16 -38.94
C GLN A 141 34.82 -18.15 -38.40
N ASP A 142 35.04 -17.89 -37.10
CA ASP A 142 36.38 -17.98 -36.47
C ASP A 142 36.95 -19.40 -36.42
N ARG A 143 36.09 -20.42 -36.39
CA ARG A 143 36.57 -21.82 -36.46
C ARG A 143 37.02 -22.24 -37.86
N LEU A 144 36.35 -21.76 -38.90
CA LEU A 144 36.73 -22.03 -40.31
C LEU A 144 38.03 -21.30 -40.69
N ALA A 145 38.21 -20.06 -40.23
CA ALA A 145 39.43 -19.31 -40.51
C ALA A 145 40.67 -19.88 -39.81
N ARG A 146 40.55 -20.64 -38.73
CA ARG A 146 41.65 -21.31 -38.03
C ARG A 146 42.02 -22.68 -38.62
N SER A 147 41.18 -23.28 -39.44
CA SER A 147 41.43 -24.57 -40.08
C SER A 147 42.16 -24.45 -41.44
N GLU A 148 42.25 -23.23 -41.98
CA GLU A 148 42.95 -22.97 -43.26
C GLU A 148 44.43 -22.50 -43.05
N LEU A 149 44.90 -22.38 -41.79
CA LEU A 149 46.23 -21.92 -41.44
C LEU A 149 47.08 -22.99 -40.72
N ALA A 150 46.72 -24.29 -40.84
CA ALA A 150 47.48 -25.41 -40.27
C ALA A 150 48.02 -26.35 -41.35
#